data_7fd58c66c1ad4eba417f29e058b04de2
#
_entry.id   7fd58c66c1ad4eba417f29e058b04de2
#
_cell.length_a   1.000
_cell.length_b   1.000
_cell.length_c   1.000
_cell.angle_alpha   90.00
_cell.angle_beta   90.00
_cell.angle_gamma   90.00
#
_symmetry.space_group_name_H-M   'P 1'
#
loop_
_entity.id
_entity.type
_entity.pdbx_description
1 polymer ?
#
loop_
_entity_poly.entity_id
_entity_poly.type
_entity_poly.pdbx_seq_one_letter_code
_entity_poly.pdbx_strand_id
1 'polypeptide(L)'
;MPHTPSTSARSTSTPTPRSRSPLRDIGVADLDLDLDLGPDPERPPAPDLDLDGKPHVLSLTPAPGGPPLRAGPLFALVRLRGRPVATVLTTVPDGADPAHVLVAEFRAQYEPRDQRPPETGALSATPPRTTVVVATRERADRLGRALDSLLAQDHPDFRVVVVDNAPVTTATRELVDEVYADRVTYVHEPVPGLAVAHNRGVAATDSPVVAFTDDDVVADPRWLSALTAPFAADPRTGCVTGLILPARLTTPAQVLLESHGGFAKGFAPRLYDPTAPPADEPLFPFTAGSFGSGANMAFRTSALRAVGGFDPATGTGTPARGGDDLYAFVRILTAGHRLRYTPDALVWHHHRETWQDLRDQAYGYGAGLTAYLTAVLCRRPSLLPALLAKLPRGLAHARAITAHRPEETGAGTPGTHGTHGHPWPLSLSRLERRGMLYGPLGYARARWGSR
;
A
#
# COMPACT_ATOMS: atom_id res chain seq x y z
N MET A 1 -79.43 -26.61 -2.23
CA MET A 1 -78.30 -26.23 -3.09
C MET A 1 -77.36 -25.40 -2.28
N PRO A 2 -76.22 -25.92 -1.81
CA PRO A 2 -75.28 -25.13 -1.10
C PRO A 2 -74.15 -24.59 -2.06
N HIS A 3 -73.80 -23.33 -1.86
CA HIS A 3 -72.72 -22.60 -2.54
C HIS A 3 -71.36 -23.09 -2.08
N THR A 4 -70.49 -23.46 -3.03
CA THR A 4 -69.07 -23.69 -2.83
C THR A 4 -68.29 -22.37 -2.98
N PRO A 5 -67.34 -22.04 -2.10
CA PRO A 5 -66.44 -20.89 -2.29
C PRO A 5 -65.21 -21.32 -3.11
N SER A 6 -64.91 -20.53 -4.13
CA SER A 6 -63.71 -20.60 -4.96
C SER A 6 -62.51 -20.11 -4.17
N THR A 7 -61.52 -20.98 -3.95
CA THR A 7 -60.20 -20.65 -3.38
C THR A 7 -59.24 -20.21 -4.49
N SER A 8 -58.99 -18.92 -4.55
CA SER A 8 -57.93 -18.33 -5.38
C SER A 8 -56.56 -18.66 -4.77
N ALA A 9 -55.78 -19.51 -5.41
CA ALA A 9 -54.40 -19.79 -5.06
C ALA A 9 -53.51 -18.58 -5.47
N ARG A 10 -52.99 -17.87 -4.48
CA ARG A 10 -51.92 -16.90 -4.70
C ARG A 10 -50.62 -17.65 -4.99
N SER A 11 -50.10 -17.53 -6.20
CA SER A 11 -48.78 -17.99 -6.56
C SER A 11 -47.74 -17.10 -5.89
N THR A 12 -47.06 -17.62 -4.89
CA THR A 12 -45.84 -17.00 -4.33
C THR A 12 -44.69 -17.32 -5.28
N SER A 13 -44.39 -16.39 -6.17
CA SER A 13 -43.15 -16.43 -6.93
C SER A 13 -41.97 -16.17 -5.99
N THR A 14 -41.22 -17.21 -5.69
CA THR A 14 -39.89 -17.11 -5.02
C THR A 14 -38.99 -16.27 -5.90
N PRO A 15 -38.35 -15.19 -5.41
CA PRO A 15 -37.40 -14.41 -6.20
C PRO A 15 -36.19 -15.27 -6.54
N THR A 16 -35.98 -15.48 -7.83
CA THR A 16 -34.76 -16.11 -8.36
C THR A 16 -33.54 -15.32 -7.86
N PRO A 17 -32.53 -15.97 -7.30
CA PRO A 17 -31.32 -15.26 -6.87
C PRO A 17 -30.68 -14.60 -8.10
N ARG A 18 -30.57 -13.27 -8.07
CA ARG A 18 -29.89 -12.50 -9.12
C ARG A 18 -28.50 -13.13 -9.31
N SER A 19 -28.22 -13.62 -10.51
CA SER A 19 -26.91 -14.11 -10.90
C SER A 19 -25.92 -12.98 -10.66
N ARG A 20 -24.98 -13.20 -9.73
CA ARG A 20 -23.88 -12.25 -9.50
C ARG A 20 -23.11 -12.13 -10.81
N SER A 21 -23.04 -10.93 -11.37
CA SER A 21 -22.19 -10.67 -12.52
C SER A 21 -20.75 -11.08 -12.18
N PRO A 22 -20.06 -11.80 -13.08
CA PRO A 22 -18.68 -12.15 -12.85
C PRO A 22 -17.87 -10.88 -12.62
N LEU A 23 -16.87 -10.94 -11.70
CA LEU A 23 -15.90 -9.87 -11.51
C LEU A 23 -15.25 -9.58 -12.85
N ARG A 24 -15.49 -8.38 -13.40
CA ARG A 24 -14.97 -7.95 -14.70
C ARG A 24 -13.62 -7.31 -14.51
N ASP A 25 -12.78 -7.38 -15.54
CA ASP A 25 -11.56 -6.61 -15.63
C ASP A 25 -11.85 -5.12 -15.43
N ILE A 26 -11.08 -4.48 -14.54
CA ILE A 26 -11.16 -3.05 -14.30
C ILE A 26 -9.91 -2.43 -14.89
N GLY A 27 -10.06 -1.46 -15.80
CA GLY A 27 -8.95 -0.64 -16.28
C GLY A 27 -8.33 0.15 -15.13
N VAL A 28 -7.02 0.37 -15.15
CA VAL A 28 -6.34 1.23 -14.16
C VAL A 28 -5.70 2.40 -14.89
N ALA A 29 -5.99 3.62 -14.46
CA ALA A 29 -5.57 4.86 -15.08
C ALA A 29 -4.88 5.82 -14.12
N ASP A 30 -4.10 6.74 -14.67
CA ASP A 30 -3.51 7.90 -14.01
C ASP A 30 -4.00 9.16 -14.73
N LEU A 31 -4.77 10.00 -14.03
CA LEU A 31 -5.38 11.23 -14.53
C LEU A 31 -4.76 12.42 -13.80
N ASP A 32 -4.06 13.29 -14.53
CA ASP A 32 -3.54 14.54 -13.99
C ASP A 32 -4.37 15.74 -14.47
N LEU A 33 -4.76 16.57 -13.52
CA LEU A 33 -5.61 17.73 -13.73
C LEU A 33 -4.91 19.01 -13.30
N ASP A 34 -5.15 20.09 -14.03
CA ASP A 34 -4.95 21.46 -13.57
C ASP A 34 -6.32 22.00 -13.12
N LEU A 35 -6.50 22.11 -11.81
CA LEU A 35 -7.64 22.79 -11.22
C LEU A 35 -7.18 24.16 -10.73
N ASP A 36 -7.80 25.21 -11.23
CA ASP A 36 -7.68 26.53 -10.61
C ASP A 36 -8.58 26.55 -9.36
N LEU A 37 -7.98 26.36 -8.21
CA LEU A 37 -8.67 26.38 -6.90
C LEU A 37 -8.96 27.81 -6.40
N GLY A 38 -8.92 28.80 -7.28
CA GLY A 38 -9.13 30.22 -6.97
C GLY A 38 -7.84 31.03 -6.94
N PRO A 39 -7.93 32.38 -6.84
CA PRO A 39 -6.78 33.24 -6.94
C PRO A 39 -5.82 33.00 -5.75
N ASP A 40 -4.64 32.54 -6.06
CA ASP A 40 -3.48 32.65 -5.20
C ASP A 40 -3.01 34.12 -5.27
N PRO A 41 -3.06 34.90 -4.18
CA PRO A 41 -2.71 36.31 -4.18
C PRO A 41 -1.24 36.58 -4.57
N GLU A 42 -0.38 35.57 -4.58
CA GLU A 42 1.06 35.72 -4.90
C GLU A 42 1.44 35.26 -6.33
N ARG A 43 0.47 34.82 -7.16
CA ARG A 43 0.75 34.26 -8.49
C ARG A 43 0.21 35.16 -9.61
N PRO A 44 1.01 35.53 -10.65
CA PRO A 44 0.51 36.16 -11.84
C PRO A 44 -0.49 35.23 -12.58
N PRO A 45 -1.58 35.76 -13.14
CA PRO A 45 -2.58 34.96 -13.86
C PRO A 45 -1.95 34.22 -15.03
N ALA A 46 -2.23 32.93 -15.13
CA ALA A 46 -1.83 32.13 -16.28
C ALA A 46 -2.60 32.62 -17.54
N PRO A 47 -1.94 32.72 -18.71
CA PRO A 47 -2.50 33.40 -19.88
C PRO A 47 -3.64 32.66 -20.61
N ASP A 48 -3.97 31.42 -20.27
CA ASP A 48 -4.98 30.62 -20.98
C ASP A 48 -5.90 29.85 -20.01
N LEU A 49 -6.71 30.59 -19.25
CA LEU A 49 -7.81 30.00 -18.47
C LEU A 49 -9.09 30.03 -19.28
N ASP A 50 -9.67 28.83 -19.49
CA ASP A 50 -11.06 28.71 -19.91
C ASP A 50 -11.92 29.27 -18.76
N LEU A 51 -12.54 30.45 -18.98
CA LEU A 51 -13.24 31.22 -17.95
C LEU A 51 -14.45 30.54 -17.31
N ASP A 52 -14.74 29.29 -17.70
CA ASP A 52 -15.85 28.49 -17.20
C ASP A 52 -15.50 27.63 -15.96
N GLY A 53 -14.30 27.74 -15.38
CA GLY A 53 -13.90 27.00 -14.19
C GLY A 53 -13.83 25.47 -14.38
N LYS A 54 -13.65 25.01 -15.62
CA LYS A 54 -13.51 23.57 -15.94
C LYS A 54 -12.08 23.12 -15.64
N PRO A 55 -11.90 21.94 -15.02
CA PRO A 55 -10.56 21.39 -14.85
C PRO A 55 -9.96 21.09 -16.22
N HIS A 56 -8.74 21.57 -16.42
CA HIS A 56 -7.97 21.22 -17.60
C HIS A 56 -7.29 19.86 -17.38
N VAL A 57 -7.55 18.91 -18.27
CA VAL A 57 -6.88 17.58 -18.24
C VAL A 57 -5.47 17.77 -18.79
N LEU A 58 -4.46 17.61 -17.94
CA LEU A 58 -3.05 17.64 -18.32
C LEU A 58 -2.63 16.33 -18.98
N SER A 59 -3.05 15.20 -18.41
CA SER A 59 -2.80 13.87 -18.97
C SER A 59 -3.80 12.84 -18.49
N LEU A 60 -4.05 11.82 -19.32
CA LEU A 60 -4.74 10.59 -18.94
C LEU A 60 -4.00 9.42 -19.58
N THR A 61 -3.41 8.58 -18.77
CA THR A 61 -2.63 7.42 -19.22
C THR A 61 -3.08 6.14 -18.51
N PRO A 62 -2.88 4.96 -19.10
CA PRO A 62 -2.94 3.72 -18.33
C PRO A 62 -1.92 3.75 -17.19
N ALA A 63 -2.21 3.07 -16.09
CA ALA A 63 -1.20 2.80 -15.07
C ALA A 63 0.03 2.12 -15.70
N PRO A 64 1.25 2.30 -15.16
CA PRO A 64 2.48 1.80 -15.76
C PRO A 64 2.42 0.31 -16.08
N GLY A 65 2.68 -0.04 -17.34
CA GLY A 65 2.58 -1.41 -17.85
C GLY A 65 1.15 -1.96 -17.94
N GLY A 66 0.13 -1.11 -17.75
CA GLY A 66 -1.27 -1.45 -17.93
C GLY A 66 -1.68 -1.53 -19.41
N PRO A 67 -2.82 -2.21 -19.71
CA PRO A 67 -3.38 -2.21 -21.05
C PRO A 67 -3.94 -0.82 -21.43
N PRO A 68 -4.13 -0.52 -22.73
CA PRO A 68 -4.81 0.68 -23.17
C PRO A 68 -6.18 0.83 -22.53
N LEU A 69 -6.55 2.07 -22.19
CA LEU A 69 -7.85 2.39 -21.59
C LEU A 69 -8.97 2.09 -22.58
N ARG A 70 -10.06 1.51 -22.09
CA ARG A 70 -11.22 1.12 -22.88
C ARG A 70 -12.50 1.50 -22.14
N ALA A 71 -13.62 1.52 -22.84
CA ALA A 71 -14.93 1.58 -22.22
C ALA A 71 -15.14 0.41 -21.25
N GLY A 72 -15.88 0.64 -20.17
CA GLY A 72 -16.10 -0.32 -19.09
C GLY A 72 -15.67 0.23 -17.73
N PRO A 73 -15.56 -0.65 -16.72
CA PRO A 73 -15.11 -0.25 -15.37
C PRO A 73 -13.70 0.30 -15.40
N LEU A 74 -13.48 1.44 -14.76
CA LEU A 74 -12.20 2.15 -14.73
C LEU A 74 -11.92 2.67 -13.32
N PHE A 75 -10.78 2.25 -12.75
CA PHE A 75 -10.19 2.77 -11.52
C PHE A 75 -9.11 3.77 -11.90
N ALA A 76 -9.21 5.02 -11.45
CA ALA A 76 -8.25 6.05 -11.79
C ALA A 76 -7.66 6.70 -10.53
N LEU A 77 -6.34 6.81 -10.49
CA LEU A 77 -5.69 7.81 -9.65
C LEU A 77 -5.98 9.20 -10.24
N VAL A 78 -6.38 10.13 -9.40
CA VAL A 78 -6.49 11.55 -9.76
C VAL A 78 -5.36 12.31 -9.10
N ARG A 79 -4.64 13.08 -9.93
CA ARG A 79 -3.60 14.03 -9.50
C ARG A 79 -4.05 15.46 -9.74
N LEU A 80 -3.54 16.35 -8.94
CA LEU A 80 -3.58 17.78 -9.19
C LEU A 80 -2.15 18.27 -9.38
N ARG A 81 -1.80 18.66 -10.60
CA ARG A 81 -0.43 19.09 -10.98
C ARG A 81 0.63 18.07 -10.51
N GLY A 82 0.42 16.81 -10.85
CA GLY A 82 1.30 15.70 -10.52
C GLY A 82 1.20 15.14 -9.09
N ARG A 83 0.36 15.71 -8.21
CA ARG A 83 0.20 15.25 -6.82
C ARG A 83 -1.01 14.33 -6.66
N PRO A 84 -0.87 13.13 -6.12
CA PRO A 84 -1.99 12.25 -5.80
C PRO A 84 -2.97 12.90 -4.83
N VAL A 85 -4.27 12.94 -5.18
CA VAL A 85 -5.31 13.56 -4.33
C VAL A 85 -6.51 12.67 -4.07
N ALA A 86 -6.81 11.74 -4.99
CA ALA A 86 -7.95 10.84 -4.86
C ALA A 86 -7.79 9.61 -5.76
N THR A 87 -8.66 8.63 -5.56
CA THR A 87 -8.97 7.62 -6.57
C THR A 87 -10.45 7.68 -6.91
N VAL A 88 -10.77 7.42 -8.18
CA VAL A 88 -12.14 7.37 -8.69
C VAL A 88 -12.38 6.00 -9.31
N LEU A 89 -13.50 5.39 -9.00
CA LEU A 89 -13.97 4.19 -9.66
C LEU A 89 -15.31 4.48 -10.33
N THR A 90 -15.36 4.31 -11.65
CA THR A 90 -16.56 4.57 -12.45
C THR A 90 -16.67 3.57 -13.59
N THR A 91 -17.73 3.69 -14.40
CA THR A 91 -17.89 2.92 -15.64
C THR A 91 -17.96 3.89 -16.81
N VAL A 92 -17.01 3.78 -17.72
CA VAL A 92 -16.98 4.57 -18.97
C VAL A 92 -17.93 3.93 -19.98
N PRO A 93 -19.00 4.64 -20.44
CA PRO A 93 -19.89 4.14 -21.48
C PRO A 93 -19.17 3.96 -22.82
N ASP A 94 -19.71 3.07 -23.67
CA ASP A 94 -19.20 2.92 -25.03
C ASP A 94 -19.28 4.25 -25.80
N GLY A 95 -18.18 4.63 -26.43
CA GLY A 95 -18.07 5.88 -27.20
C GLY A 95 -17.93 7.17 -26.37
N ALA A 96 -17.97 7.10 -25.04
CA ALA A 96 -17.69 8.23 -24.19
C ALA A 96 -16.18 8.47 -24.02
N ASP A 97 -15.80 9.73 -23.87
CA ASP A 97 -14.42 10.11 -23.53
C ASP A 97 -14.15 9.77 -22.04
N PRO A 98 -13.19 8.87 -21.74
CA PRO A 98 -12.85 8.51 -20.37
C PRO A 98 -12.45 9.70 -19.49
N ALA A 99 -11.77 10.70 -20.05
CA ALA A 99 -11.34 11.88 -19.30
C ALA A 99 -12.54 12.68 -18.79
N HIS A 100 -13.55 12.92 -19.65
CA HIS A 100 -14.76 13.64 -19.25
C HIS A 100 -15.55 12.89 -18.16
N VAL A 101 -15.67 11.56 -18.28
CA VAL A 101 -16.37 10.73 -17.29
C VAL A 101 -15.67 10.77 -15.93
N LEU A 102 -14.33 10.60 -15.93
CA LEU A 102 -13.52 10.63 -14.71
C LEU A 102 -13.55 11.99 -14.01
N VAL A 103 -13.46 13.07 -14.78
CA VAL A 103 -13.53 14.46 -14.25
C VAL A 103 -14.90 14.72 -13.63
N ALA A 104 -15.99 14.30 -14.29
CA ALA A 104 -17.34 14.48 -13.75
C ALA A 104 -17.53 13.72 -12.43
N GLU A 105 -17.06 12.46 -12.37
CA GLU A 105 -17.13 11.62 -11.18
C GLU A 105 -16.25 12.17 -10.04
N PHE A 106 -15.02 12.61 -10.36
CA PHE A 106 -14.15 13.25 -9.38
C PHE A 106 -14.79 14.48 -8.76
N ARG A 107 -15.38 15.38 -9.57
CA ARG A 107 -16.09 16.58 -9.08
C ARG A 107 -17.30 16.25 -8.21
N ALA A 108 -18.02 15.17 -8.50
CA ALA A 108 -19.17 14.75 -7.72
C ALA A 108 -18.77 14.21 -6.33
N GLN A 109 -17.58 13.63 -6.21
CA GLN A 109 -17.09 12.99 -4.99
C GLN A 109 -16.12 13.88 -4.18
N TYR A 110 -15.46 14.85 -4.84
CA TYR A 110 -14.39 15.61 -4.26
C TYR A 110 -14.87 17.00 -3.80
N GLU A 111 -14.79 17.24 -2.51
CA GLU A 111 -15.01 18.58 -1.93
C GLU A 111 -13.66 19.31 -1.79
N PRO A 112 -13.48 20.47 -2.46
CA PRO A 112 -12.20 21.21 -2.44
C PRO A 112 -11.75 21.71 -1.06
N ARG A 113 -12.66 21.69 -0.05
CA ARG A 113 -12.44 22.29 1.27
C ARG A 113 -11.50 21.53 2.18
N ASP A 114 -11.23 20.25 1.90
CA ASP A 114 -10.45 19.38 2.81
C ASP A 114 -8.95 19.36 2.53
N GLN A 115 -8.49 20.04 1.49
CA GLN A 115 -7.06 20.06 1.19
C GLN A 115 -6.41 21.37 1.59
N ARG A 116 -5.87 21.38 2.81
CA ARG A 116 -4.81 22.30 3.17
C ARG A 116 -3.66 22.09 2.18
N PRO A 117 -3.17 23.15 1.51
CA PRO A 117 -1.96 23.01 0.70
C PRO A 117 -0.89 22.38 1.60
N PRO A 118 -0.19 21.35 1.14
CA PRO A 118 0.90 20.79 1.95
C PRO A 118 1.92 21.89 2.19
N GLU A 119 2.49 21.86 3.39
CA GLU A 119 3.57 22.77 3.77
C GLU A 119 4.65 22.72 2.68
N THR A 120 4.72 23.76 1.88
CA THR A 120 5.64 23.96 0.76
C THR A 120 7.12 23.91 1.21
N GLY A 121 7.37 23.94 2.51
CA GLY A 121 8.72 23.91 3.10
C GLY A 121 9.45 22.56 3.02
N ALA A 122 8.74 21.44 2.88
CA ALA A 122 9.40 20.12 2.87
C ALA A 122 10.10 19.78 1.54
N LEU A 123 9.67 20.37 0.43
CA LEU A 123 10.27 20.14 -0.90
C LEU A 123 11.49 21.05 -1.20
N SER A 124 11.79 22.03 -0.34
CA SER A 124 12.93 22.95 -0.52
C SER A 124 14.27 22.39 -0.01
N ALA A 125 14.28 21.35 0.79
CA ALA A 125 15.50 20.75 1.30
C ALA A 125 16.03 19.67 0.33
N THR A 126 17.32 19.71 0.00
CA THR A 126 17.96 18.67 -0.81
C THR A 126 17.78 17.30 -0.15
N PRO A 127 17.19 16.32 -0.85
CA PRO A 127 17.02 14.99 -0.31
C PRO A 127 18.37 14.36 0.10
N PRO A 128 18.44 13.61 1.20
CA PRO A 128 19.69 13.00 1.64
C PRO A 128 20.06 11.85 0.69
N ARG A 129 21.38 11.63 0.50
CA ARG A 129 21.87 10.46 -0.23
C ARG A 129 21.19 9.18 0.25
N THR A 130 20.66 8.39 -0.68
CA THR A 130 19.79 7.26 -0.38
C THR A 130 20.26 5.99 -1.06
N THR A 131 20.17 4.85 -0.38
CA THR A 131 20.27 3.53 -1.01
C THR A 131 18.86 2.92 -1.10
N VAL A 132 18.45 2.54 -2.30
CA VAL A 132 17.24 1.76 -2.54
C VAL A 132 17.60 0.28 -2.51
N VAL A 133 16.95 -0.49 -1.65
CA VAL A 133 17.12 -1.94 -1.51
C VAL A 133 15.92 -2.64 -2.09
N VAL A 134 16.14 -3.53 -3.04
CA VAL A 134 15.13 -4.43 -3.61
C VAL A 134 15.51 -5.85 -3.25
N ALA A 135 14.70 -6.50 -2.42
CA ALA A 135 14.85 -7.92 -2.14
C ALA A 135 14.07 -8.73 -3.19
N THR A 136 14.70 -9.73 -3.78
CA THR A 136 14.07 -10.59 -4.79
C THR A 136 14.44 -12.05 -4.59
N ARG A 137 13.64 -12.95 -5.15
CA ARG A 137 13.92 -14.38 -5.21
C ARG A 137 13.23 -15.01 -6.40
N GLU A 138 14.02 -15.51 -7.37
CA GLU A 138 13.54 -16.23 -8.56
C GLU A 138 12.48 -15.46 -9.38
N ARG A 139 12.62 -14.11 -9.52
CA ARG A 139 11.67 -13.23 -10.21
C ARG A 139 12.35 -12.21 -11.12
N ALA A 140 13.39 -12.63 -11.83
CA ALA A 140 14.16 -11.75 -12.71
C ALA A 140 13.30 -11.01 -13.75
N ASP A 141 12.21 -11.65 -14.24
CA ASP A 141 11.24 -11.09 -15.18
C ASP A 141 10.47 -9.87 -14.62
N ARG A 142 10.16 -9.87 -13.32
CA ARG A 142 9.49 -8.76 -12.65
C ARG A 142 10.47 -7.69 -12.22
N LEU A 143 11.62 -8.12 -11.71
CA LEU A 143 12.68 -7.25 -11.22
C LEU A 143 13.15 -6.24 -12.27
N GLY A 144 13.26 -6.62 -13.55
CA GLY A 144 13.67 -5.71 -14.61
C GLY A 144 12.80 -4.46 -14.70
N ARG A 145 11.46 -4.60 -14.66
CA ARG A 145 10.53 -3.45 -14.68
C ARG A 145 10.64 -2.57 -13.43
N ALA A 146 10.83 -3.19 -12.28
CA ALA A 146 11.05 -2.44 -11.04
C ALA A 146 12.34 -1.61 -11.15
N LEU A 147 13.44 -2.22 -11.60
CA LEU A 147 14.73 -1.54 -11.77
C LEU A 147 14.66 -0.39 -12.78
N ASP A 148 13.98 -0.56 -13.92
CA ASP A 148 13.80 0.52 -14.90
C ASP A 148 13.13 1.74 -14.27
N SER A 149 12.07 1.54 -13.49
CA SER A 149 11.38 2.64 -12.80
C SER A 149 12.22 3.28 -11.69
N LEU A 150 13.01 2.48 -10.99
CA LEU A 150 13.91 2.98 -9.94
C LEU A 150 15.08 3.78 -10.52
N LEU A 151 15.61 3.37 -11.65
CA LEU A 151 16.71 4.10 -12.32
C LEU A 151 16.25 5.39 -13.02
N ALA A 152 14.93 5.59 -13.16
CA ALA A 152 14.32 6.79 -13.72
C ALA A 152 13.87 7.82 -12.65
N GLN A 153 14.29 7.66 -11.40
CA GLN A 153 13.91 8.58 -10.31
C GLN A 153 14.56 9.95 -10.46
N ASP A 154 13.82 11.01 -10.05
CA ASP A 154 14.27 12.40 -10.03
C ASP A 154 15.24 12.75 -8.89
N HIS A 155 15.58 11.79 -8.03
CA HIS A 155 16.42 11.99 -6.88
C HIS A 155 17.89 12.24 -7.28
N PRO A 156 18.55 13.29 -6.76
CA PRO A 156 19.88 13.71 -7.25
C PRO A 156 21.04 12.78 -6.86
N ASP A 157 20.93 12.02 -5.77
CA ASP A 157 22.01 11.19 -5.26
C ASP A 157 21.48 9.91 -4.62
N PHE A 158 21.43 8.84 -5.42
CA PHE A 158 21.00 7.53 -4.94
C PHE A 158 21.75 6.39 -5.62
N ARG A 159 21.63 5.20 -5.04
CA ARG A 159 22.08 3.94 -5.62
C ARG A 159 21.06 2.85 -5.36
N VAL A 160 21.05 1.84 -6.22
CA VAL A 160 20.17 0.68 -6.11
C VAL A 160 20.98 -0.56 -5.76
N VAL A 161 20.49 -1.31 -4.76
CA VAL A 161 21.05 -2.59 -4.31
C VAL A 161 19.98 -3.66 -4.46
N VAL A 162 20.24 -4.66 -5.30
CA VAL A 162 19.43 -5.87 -5.40
C VAL A 162 19.98 -6.93 -4.48
N VAL A 163 19.15 -7.40 -3.55
CA VAL A 163 19.50 -8.52 -2.66
C VAL A 163 18.79 -9.77 -3.17
N ASP A 164 19.56 -10.68 -3.75
CA ASP A 164 19.09 -11.97 -4.26
C ASP A 164 19.05 -12.97 -3.10
N ASN A 165 17.83 -13.27 -2.63
CA ASN A 165 17.60 -14.00 -1.39
C ASN A 165 17.43 -15.50 -1.61
N ALA A 166 18.38 -16.27 -1.17
CA ALA A 166 18.41 -17.73 -1.28
C ALA A 166 18.08 -18.22 -2.72
N PRO A 167 18.80 -17.73 -3.74
CA PRO A 167 18.55 -18.08 -5.13
C PRO A 167 18.81 -19.56 -5.37
N VAL A 168 18.01 -20.12 -6.29
CA VAL A 168 18.18 -21.49 -6.83
C VAL A 168 18.80 -21.44 -8.22
N THR A 169 18.50 -20.35 -8.96
CA THR A 169 19.02 -20.09 -10.31
C THR A 169 19.96 -18.88 -10.32
N THR A 170 20.64 -18.66 -11.43
CA THR A 170 21.50 -17.49 -11.67
C THR A 170 20.78 -16.32 -12.34
N ALA A 171 19.48 -16.47 -12.66
CA ALA A 171 18.73 -15.54 -13.48
C ALA A 171 18.73 -14.09 -12.97
N THR A 172 18.61 -13.88 -11.65
CA THR A 172 18.70 -12.54 -11.04
C THR A 172 20.09 -11.94 -11.23
N ARG A 173 21.12 -12.73 -10.99
CA ARG A 173 22.50 -12.30 -11.14
C ARG A 173 22.82 -11.95 -12.59
N GLU A 174 22.46 -12.83 -13.52
CA GLU A 174 22.66 -12.62 -14.96
C GLU A 174 21.95 -11.33 -15.41
N LEU A 175 20.70 -11.12 -15.01
CA LEU A 175 19.98 -9.87 -15.30
C LEU A 175 20.75 -8.64 -14.82
N VAL A 176 21.24 -8.65 -13.56
CA VAL A 176 21.97 -7.49 -13.01
C VAL A 176 23.31 -7.29 -13.71
N ASP A 177 24.07 -8.36 -13.91
CA ASP A 177 25.43 -8.29 -14.49
C ASP A 177 25.39 -7.93 -15.99
N GLU A 178 24.37 -8.36 -16.75
CA GLU A 178 24.29 -8.12 -18.19
C GLU A 178 23.56 -6.83 -18.57
N VAL A 179 22.52 -6.44 -17.81
CA VAL A 179 21.65 -5.31 -18.18
C VAL A 179 21.90 -4.07 -17.30
N TYR A 180 22.27 -4.26 -16.03
CA TYR A 180 22.33 -3.18 -15.01
C TYR A 180 23.70 -3.01 -14.35
N ALA A 181 24.77 -3.67 -14.83
CA ALA A 181 26.09 -3.80 -14.17
C ALA A 181 26.65 -2.51 -13.55
N ASP A 182 26.57 -1.38 -14.27
CA ASP A 182 27.16 -0.11 -13.84
C ASP A 182 26.20 0.75 -12.98
N ARG A 183 24.95 0.31 -12.81
CA ARG A 183 23.89 1.11 -12.17
C ARG A 183 23.28 0.45 -10.94
N VAL A 184 23.42 -0.86 -10.81
CA VAL A 184 22.80 -1.66 -9.75
C VAL A 184 23.86 -2.53 -9.08
N THR A 185 23.89 -2.56 -7.77
CA THR A 185 24.78 -3.44 -7.02
C THR A 185 24.06 -4.75 -6.70
N TYR A 186 24.60 -5.88 -7.16
CA TYR A 186 24.15 -7.21 -6.81
C TYR A 186 24.70 -7.66 -5.46
N VAL A 187 23.85 -8.18 -4.58
CA VAL A 187 24.22 -8.75 -3.29
C VAL A 187 23.55 -10.10 -3.12
N HIS A 188 24.33 -11.14 -2.90
CA HIS A 188 23.85 -12.48 -2.60
C HIS A 188 23.58 -12.66 -1.10
N GLU A 189 22.41 -13.19 -0.75
CA GLU A 189 22.04 -13.58 0.62
C GLU A 189 21.55 -15.04 0.62
N PRO A 190 22.36 -15.99 1.14
CA PRO A 190 22.04 -17.41 1.07
C PRO A 190 20.94 -17.85 2.04
N VAL A 191 20.68 -17.07 3.10
CA VAL A 191 19.68 -17.44 4.12
C VAL A 191 18.30 -16.96 3.69
N PRO A 192 17.30 -17.85 3.55
CA PRO A 192 15.96 -17.45 3.11
C PRO A 192 15.26 -16.60 4.16
N GLY A 193 14.54 -15.57 3.69
CA GLY A 193 13.70 -14.68 4.49
C GLY A 193 13.84 -13.21 4.11
N LEU A 194 12.70 -12.53 3.93
CA LEU A 194 12.65 -11.14 3.52
C LEU A 194 13.37 -10.21 4.52
N ALA A 195 13.15 -10.41 5.82
CA ALA A 195 13.84 -9.63 6.86
C ALA A 195 15.37 -9.82 6.83
N VAL A 196 15.84 -11.02 6.47
CA VAL A 196 17.28 -11.31 6.30
C VAL A 196 17.82 -10.55 5.09
N ALA A 197 17.09 -10.60 3.96
CA ALA A 197 17.46 -9.86 2.77
C ALA A 197 17.48 -8.35 3.00
N HIS A 198 16.49 -7.78 3.68
CA HIS A 198 16.48 -6.37 4.07
C HIS A 198 17.69 -6.01 4.94
N ASN A 199 18.02 -6.82 5.93
CA ASN A 199 19.21 -6.59 6.77
C ASN A 199 20.51 -6.68 5.96
N ARG A 200 20.58 -7.56 4.98
CA ARG A 200 21.71 -7.66 4.06
C ARG A 200 21.87 -6.38 3.25
N GLY A 201 20.75 -5.82 2.76
CA GLY A 201 20.72 -4.51 2.10
C GLY A 201 21.18 -3.37 3.03
N VAL A 202 20.70 -3.35 4.29
CA VAL A 202 21.15 -2.38 5.32
C VAL A 202 22.66 -2.51 5.58
N ALA A 203 23.20 -3.71 5.57
CA ALA A 203 24.66 -3.93 5.75
C ALA A 203 25.46 -3.47 4.53
N ALA A 204 24.87 -3.51 3.33
CA ALA A 204 25.52 -3.10 2.08
C ALA A 204 25.46 -1.58 1.82
N THR A 205 24.85 -0.78 2.70
CA THR A 205 24.72 0.68 2.53
C THR A 205 25.51 1.47 3.57
N ASP A 206 26.04 2.61 3.13
CA ASP A 206 26.60 3.69 3.96
C ASP A 206 25.77 4.99 3.86
N SER A 207 24.67 4.97 3.08
CA SER A 207 23.81 6.14 2.91
C SER A 207 23.08 6.50 4.20
N PRO A 208 22.85 7.79 4.47
CA PRO A 208 22.10 8.26 5.65
C PRO A 208 20.65 7.78 5.67
N VAL A 209 20.07 7.50 4.47
CA VAL A 209 18.73 6.94 4.32
C VAL A 209 18.79 5.66 3.51
N VAL A 210 18.01 4.67 3.90
CA VAL A 210 17.78 3.43 3.17
C VAL A 210 16.29 3.30 2.87
N ALA A 211 15.94 3.16 1.59
CA ALA A 211 14.59 2.92 1.11
C ALA A 211 14.42 1.46 0.70
N PHE A 212 13.23 0.91 0.88
CA PHE A 212 12.88 -0.46 0.51
C PHE A 212 11.66 -0.45 -0.38
N THR A 213 11.68 -1.31 -1.39
CA THR A 213 10.54 -1.59 -2.25
C THR A 213 10.63 -3.02 -2.78
N ASP A 214 9.52 -3.53 -3.34
CA ASP A 214 9.42 -4.91 -3.82
C ASP A 214 9.83 -5.05 -5.30
N ASP A 215 10.10 -6.28 -5.75
CA ASP A 215 10.45 -6.62 -7.13
C ASP A 215 9.24 -6.62 -8.09
N ASP A 216 8.03 -6.41 -7.57
CA ASP A 216 6.76 -6.36 -8.32
C ASP A 216 6.06 -4.99 -8.23
N VAL A 217 6.83 -3.92 -8.09
CA VAL A 217 6.34 -2.53 -8.13
C VAL A 217 6.87 -1.79 -9.37
N VAL A 218 6.18 -0.69 -9.72
CA VAL A 218 6.68 0.37 -10.58
C VAL A 218 6.62 1.66 -9.79
N ALA A 219 7.77 2.27 -9.53
CA ALA A 219 7.86 3.51 -8.77
C ALA A 219 7.49 4.72 -9.64
N ASP A 220 6.70 5.66 -9.07
CA ASP A 220 6.47 6.96 -9.69
C ASP A 220 7.81 7.71 -9.86
N PRO A 221 8.03 8.49 -10.92
CA PRO A 221 9.29 9.22 -11.11
C PRO A 221 9.72 10.11 -9.93
N ARG A 222 8.78 10.57 -9.13
CA ARG A 222 9.02 11.41 -7.94
C ARG A 222 9.00 10.64 -6.61
N TRP A 223 8.87 9.32 -6.68
CA TRP A 223 8.73 8.48 -5.50
C TRP A 223 9.87 8.67 -4.49
N LEU A 224 11.13 8.59 -4.96
CA LEU A 224 12.27 8.59 -4.05
C LEU A 224 12.50 9.96 -3.42
N SER A 225 12.36 11.04 -4.18
CA SER A 225 12.45 12.40 -3.65
C SER A 225 11.35 12.69 -2.64
N ALA A 226 10.10 12.31 -2.93
CA ALA A 226 8.98 12.47 -2.01
C ALA A 226 9.12 11.63 -0.73
N LEU A 227 9.63 10.39 -0.86
CA LEU A 227 9.83 9.48 0.28
C LEU A 227 10.94 9.97 1.22
N THR A 228 11.97 10.64 0.68
CA THR A 228 13.17 10.99 1.44
C THR A 228 13.22 12.44 1.92
N ALA A 229 12.48 13.36 1.32
CA ALA A 229 12.40 14.76 1.74
C ALA A 229 12.08 14.95 3.25
N PRO A 230 11.19 14.18 3.88
CA PRO A 230 10.89 14.34 5.30
C PRO A 230 12.08 14.11 6.23
N PHE A 231 13.11 13.34 5.82
CA PHE A 231 14.30 13.13 6.63
C PHE A 231 15.22 14.35 6.69
N ALA A 232 15.21 15.17 5.63
CA ALA A 232 15.95 16.45 5.63
C ALA A 232 15.23 17.50 6.48
N ALA A 233 13.89 17.52 6.42
CA ALA A 233 13.07 18.49 7.13
C ALA A 233 13.00 18.27 8.65
N ASP A 234 13.13 17.02 9.12
CA ASP A 234 12.94 16.68 10.54
C ASP A 234 13.93 15.57 10.97
N PRO A 235 14.95 15.91 11.81
CA PRO A 235 15.92 14.94 12.31
C PRO A 235 15.30 13.83 13.19
N ARG A 236 14.10 14.04 13.76
CA ARG A 236 13.37 13.03 14.52
C ARG A 236 12.67 12.00 13.63
N THR A 237 12.55 12.26 12.32
CA THR A 237 11.98 11.30 11.39
C THR A 237 12.88 10.08 11.28
N GLY A 238 12.39 8.94 11.75
CA GLY A 238 13.09 7.65 11.71
C GLY A 238 12.60 6.75 10.59
N CYS A 239 11.34 6.92 10.17
CA CYS A 239 10.71 6.15 9.09
C CYS A 239 9.76 7.02 8.28
N VAL A 240 9.68 6.77 6.97
CA VAL A 240 8.68 7.34 6.06
C VAL A 240 8.08 6.20 5.25
N THR A 241 6.76 6.23 5.05
CA THR A 241 6.03 5.31 4.19
C THR A 241 5.23 6.08 3.15
N GLY A 242 4.87 5.42 2.05
CA GLY A 242 4.18 6.07 0.94
C GLY A 242 2.93 5.36 0.48
N LEU A 243 2.30 5.94 -0.56
CA LEU A 243 1.09 5.46 -1.19
C LEU A 243 1.40 4.25 -2.08
N ILE A 244 0.55 3.24 -2.01
CA ILE A 244 0.62 2.05 -2.87
C ILE A 244 -0.73 1.89 -3.55
N LEU A 245 -0.73 1.87 -4.87
CA LEU A 245 -1.92 1.65 -5.69
C LEU A 245 -1.77 0.42 -6.58
N PRO A 246 -2.87 -0.21 -7.01
CA PRO A 246 -2.81 -1.36 -7.90
C PRO A 246 -2.33 -0.95 -9.29
N ALA A 247 -1.33 -1.67 -9.83
CA ALA A 247 -0.90 -1.49 -11.22
C ALA A 247 -1.90 -2.12 -12.20
N ARG A 248 -2.60 -3.17 -11.78
CA ARG A 248 -3.60 -3.90 -12.59
C ARG A 248 -4.71 -4.46 -11.72
N LEU A 249 -5.92 -4.51 -12.30
CA LEU A 249 -7.12 -5.10 -11.70
C LEU A 249 -7.82 -6.01 -12.74
N THR A 250 -7.06 -6.90 -13.39
CA THR A 250 -7.53 -7.75 -14.49
C THR A 250 -8.00 -9.13 -14.05
N THR A 251 -7.79 -9.50 -12.78
CA THR A 251 -8.26 -10.78 -12.24
C THR A 251 -9.19 -10.60 -11.05
N PRO A 252 -10.09 -11.55 -10.80
CA PRO A 252 -10.95 -11.53 -9.63
C PRO A 252 -10.18 -11.44 -8.29
N ALA A 253 -8.99 -12.03 -8.22
CA ALA A 253 -8.14 -11.99 -7.03
C ALA A 253 -7.64 -10.57 -6.75
N GLN A 254 -7.17 -9.86 -7.79
CA GLN A 254 -6.71 -8.47 -7.70
C GLN A 254 -7.84 -7.53 -7.30
N VAL A 255 -9.01 -7.66 -7.95
CA VAL A 255 -10.21 -6.84 -7.64
C VAL A 255 -10.68 -7.08 -6.21
N LEU A 256 -10.69 -8.32 -5.73
CA LEU A 256 -11.08 -8.64 -4.36
C LEU A 256 -10.10 -8.06 -3.33
N LEU A 257 -8.80 -8.16 -3.59
CA LEU A 257 -7.79 -7.60 -2.69
C LEU A 257 -7.96 -6.08 -2.56
N GLU A 258 -8.14 -5.37 -3.68
CA GLU A 258 -8.33 -3.93 -3.68
C GLU A 258 -9.66 -3.53 -3.01
N SER A 259 -10.75 -4.27 -3.27
CA SER A 259 -12.05 -4.05 -2.62
C SER A 259 -12.01 -4.25 -1.10
N HIS A 260 -11.08 -5.05 -0.59
CA HIS A 260 -10.92 -5.29 0.85
C HIS A 260 -10.08 -4.22 1.57
N GLY A 261 -9.74 -3.15 0.88
CA GLY A 261 -8.99 -2.02 1.41
C GLY A 261 -7.58 -1.87 0.86
N GLY A 262 -7.13 -2.78 -0.01
CA GLY A 262 -5.85 -2.67 -0.71
C GLY A 262 -4.67 -2.34 0.22
N PHE A 263 -3.71 -1.58 -0.30
CA PHE A 263 -2.55 -1.08 0.47
C PHE A 263 -2.61 0.42 0.73
N ALA A 264 -3.48 1.18 0.06
CA ALA A 264 -3.60 2.63 0.20
C ALA A 264 -3.98 3.03 1.64
N LYS A 265 -3.33 4.08 2.16
CA LYS A 265 -3.63 4.67 3.48
C LYS A 265 -4.27 6.05 3.36
N GLY A 266 -4.82 6.37 2.18
CA GLY A 266 -5.44 7.64 1.87
C GLY A 266 -4.48 8.64 1.24
N PHE A 267 -5.01 9.85 0.99
CA PHE A 267 -4.30 10.91 0.25
C PHE A 267 -3.87 12.08 1.14
N ALA A 268 -4.13 12.00 2.45
CA ALA A 268 -3.64 12.98 3.41
C ALA A 268 -2.31 12.51 4.04
N PRO A 269 -1.29 13.36 4.10
CA PRO A 269 -0.07 13.05 4.84
C PRO A 269 -0.38 12.88 6.33
N ARG A 270 0.31 11.93 6.99
CA ARG A 270 0.12 11.65 8.42
C ARG A 270 1.45 11.65 9.17
N LEU A 271 1.41 12.18 10.39
CA LEU A 271 2.51 12.13 11.34
C LEU A 271 2.15 11.24 12.53
N TYR A 272 2.98 10.26 12.80
CA TYR A 272 2.92 9.41 13.97
C TYR A 272 4.07 9.77 14.91
N ASP A 273 3.75 10.57 15.94
CA ASP A 273 4.73 11.03 16.95
C ASP A 273 4.47 10.29 18.27
N PRO A 274 5.43 9.52 18.80
CA PRO A 274 5.24 8.82 20.07
C PRO A 274 5.06 9.76 21.27
N THR A 275 5.49 11.04 21.16
CA THR A 275 5.31 12.05 22.20
C THR A 275 3.95 12.75 22.12
N ALA A 276 3.25 12.66 20.97
CA ALA A 276 1.92 13.19 20.72
C ALA A 276 1.12 12.19 19.87
N PRO A 277 0.70 11.04 20.45
CA PRO A 277 0.00 9.98 19.70
C PRO A 277 -1.25 10.52 19.01
N PRO A 278 -1.54 10.10 17.76
CA PRO A 278 -2.76 10.51 17.07
C PRO A 278 -4.02 10.10 17.84
N ALA A 279 -4.97 11.02 17.99
CA ALA A 279 -6.19 10.78 18.76
C ALA A 279 -7.13 9.74 18.09
N ASP A 280 -7.07 9.65 16.77
CA ASP A 280 -7.82 8.71 15.94
C ASP A 280 -7.20 7.31 15.87
N GLU A 281 -6.02 7.08 16.50
CA GLU A 281 -5.32 5.80 16.55
C GLU A 281 -5.26 5.21 17.95
N PRO A 282 -6.38 4.68 18.46
CA PRO A 282 -6.49 4.25 19.89
C PRO A 282 -5.56 3.10 20.25
N LEU A 283 -5.08 2.34 19.24
CA LEU A 283 -4.17 1.21 19.42
C LEU A 283 -2.70 1.57 19.18
N PHE A 284 -2.40 2.83 18.84
CA PHE A 284 -1.04 3.29 18.62
C PHE A 284 -0.11 2.88 19.78
N PRO A 285 1.12 2.40 19.54
CA PRO A 285 1.78 2.20 18.25
C PRO A 285 1.60 0.78 17.66
N PHE A 286 0.62 0.00 18.12
CA PHE A 286 0.45 -1.42 17.73
C PHE A 286 -0.46 -1.62 16.50
N THR A 287 -0.99 -0.56 15.91
CA THR A 287 -1.71 -0.59 14.61
C THR A 287 -0.77 -0.48 13.41
N ALA A 288 0.33 -1.22 13.45
CA ALA A 288 1.41 -1.06 12.48
C ALA A 288 0.97 -1.18 11.00
N GLY A 289 -0.11 -1.90 10.73
CA GLY A 289 -0.71 -1.97 9.39
C GLY A 289 -1.31 -0.65 8.87
N SER A 290 -1.62 0.33 9.75
CA SER A 290 -2.09 1.66 9.35
C SER A 290 -0.95 2.60 8.96
N PHE A 291 0.29 2.27 9.29
CA PHE A 291 1.44 3.15 9.04
C PHE A 291 1.99 3.04 7.62
N GLY A 292 1.71 1.96 6.90
CA GLY A 292 2.22 1.68 5.56
C GLY A 292 2.49 0.20 5.34
N SER A 293 3.37 -0.10 4.39
CA SER A 293 3.77 -1.47 4.01
C SER A 293 5.23 -1.53 3.58
N GLY A 294 5.83 -2.71 3.67
CA GLY A 294 7.19 -3.01 3.26
C GLY A 294 7.53 -2.66 1.81
N ALA A 295 6.52 -2.69 0.92
CA ALA A 295 6.70 -2.35 -0.49
C ALA A 295 6.96 -0.85 -0.76
N ASN A 296 6.78 0.02 0.25
CA ASN A 296 7.00 1.47 0.11
C ASN A 296 7.37 2.09 1.46
N MET A 297 8.63 1.96 1.85
CA MET A 297 9.14 2.47 3.11
C MET A 297 10.59 2.94 3.01
N ALA A 298 10.98 3.92 3.82
CA ALA A 298 12.35 4.34 4.00
C ALA A 298 12.66 4.57 5.49
N PHE A 299 13.92 4.41 5.83
CA PHE A 299 14.39 4.61 7.21
C PHE A 299 15.63 5.48 7.25
N ARG A 300 15.76 6.28 8.30
CA ARG A 300 17.05 6.82 8.69
C ARG A 300 17.94 5.62 9.07
N THR A 301 19.03 5.42 8.34
CA THR A 301 19.88 4.22 8.46
C THR A 301 20.40 4.04 9.88
N SER A 302 20.81 5.14 10.55
CA SER A 302 21.27 5.10 11.93
C SER A 302 20.18 4.68 12.91
N ALA A 303 18.95 5.15 12.73
CA ALA A 303 17.82 4.77 13.57
C ALA A 303 17.44 3.29 13.40
N LEU A 304 17.40 2.80 12.15
CA LEU A 304 17.13 1.40 11.87
C LEU A 304 18.21 0.48 12.45
N ARG A 305 19.49 0.85 12.31
CA ARG A 305 20.61 0.12 12.91
C ARG A 305 20.56 0.13 14.44
N ALA A 306 20.25 1.26 15.06
CA ALA A 306 20.15 1.40 16.51
C ALA A 306 19.06 0.50 17.11
N VAL A 307 17.94 0.30 16.40
CA VAL A 307 16.91 -0.66 16.83
C VAL A 307 17.23 -2.11 16.45
N GLY A 308 18.36 -2.39 15.78
CA GLY A 308 18.85 -3.73 15.40
C GLY A 308 18.25 -4.27 14.11
N GLY A 309 17.87 -3.40 13.16
CA GLY A 309 17.37 -3.80 11.83
C GLY A 309 16.02 -4.51 11.86
N PHE A 310 15.74 -5.37 10.91
CA PHE A 310 14.55 -6.23 10.85
C PHE A 310 14.77 -7.50 11.68
N ASP A 311 13.72 -8.07 12.28
CA ASP A 311 13.83 -9.34 13.01
C ASP A 311 13.86 -10.53 12.05
N PRO A 312 14.98 -11.29 11.96
CA PRO A 312 15.09 -12.41 11.01
C PRO A 312 14.06 -13.52 11.22
N ALA A 313 13.38 -13.54 12.36
CA ALA A 313 12.32 -14.53 12.65
C ALA A 313 10.95 -14.09 12.08
N THR A 314 10.86 -12.93 11.44
CA THR A 314 9.66 -12.39 10.78
C THR A 314 9.86 -12.29 9.27
N GLY A 315 8.80 -11.96 8.54
CA GLY A 315 8.84 -11.73 7.10
C GLY A 315 8.48 -12.95 6.25
N THR A 316 8.18 -12.66 4.99
CA THR A 316 7.94 -13.68 3.96
C THR A 316 9.18 -14.58 3.79
N GLY A 317 8.96 -15.85 3.47
CA GLY A 317 10.05 -16.84 3.36
C GLY A 317 10.45 -17.48 4.71
N THR A 318 9.89 -17.02 5.83
CA THR A 318 10.04 -17.62 7.15
C THR A 318 8.76 -18.35 7.60
N PRO A 319 8.81 -19.22 8.63
CA PRO A 319 7.60 -19.76 9.24
C PRO A 319 6.60 -18.72 9.77
N ALA A 320 7.03 -17.49 10.09
CA ALA A 320 6.16 -16.39 10.51
C ALA A 320 5.32 -15.80 9.39
N ARG A 321 5.75 -15.93 8.12
CA ARG A 321 5.06 -15.55 6.88
C ARG A 321 4.80 -14.06 6.67
N GLY A 322 5.32 -13.17 7.51
CA GLY A 322 5.15 -11.72 7.40
C GLY A 322 5.49 -10.98 8.69
N GLY A 323 5.19 -9.68 8.74
CA GLY A 323 5.28 -8.84 9.93
C GLY A 323 6.65 -8.22 10.21
N ASP A 324 7.59 -8.31 9.31
CA ASP A 324 8.91 -7.70 9.41
C ASP A 324 8.87 -6.17 9.35
N ASP A 325 8.11 -5.63 8.41
CA ASP A 325 7.82 -4.20 8.26
C ASP A 325 7.03 -3.67 9.48
N LEU A 326 5.95 -4.36 9.86
CA LEU A 326 5.10 -3.98 10.99
C LEU A 326 5.94 -3.87 12.29
N TYR A 327 6.82 -4.84 12.50
CA TYR A 327 7.67 -4.84 13.69
C TYR A 327 8.74 -3.74 13.61
N ALA A 328 9.32 -3.48 12.44
CA ALA A 328 10.27 -2.38 12.24
C ALA A 328 9.62 -1.02 12.55
N PHE A 329 8.39 -0.77 12.10
CA PHE A 329 7.65 0.47 12.40
C PHE A 329 7.44 0.66 13.91
N VAL A 330 6.97 -0.38 14.60
CA VAL A 330 6.79 -0.33 16.07
C VAL A 330 8.11 -0.06 16.80
N ARG A 331 9.22 -0.66 16.32
CA ARG A 331 10.54 -0.45 16.94
C ARG A 331 11.04 0.98 16.81
N ILE A 332 10.85 1.59 15.63
CA ILE A 332 11.20 2.99 15.36
C ILE A 332 10.40 3.92 16.28
N LEU A 333 9.07 3.74 16.34
CA LEU A 333 8.20 4.54 17.19
C LEU A 333 8.51 4.37 18.68
N THR A 334 8.72 3.15 19.15
CA THR A 334 9.04 2.88 20.56
C THR A 334 10.47 3.27 20.95
N ALA A 335 11.34 3.56 19.97
CA ALA A 335 12.64 4.17 20.19
C ALA A 335 12.58 5.72 20.24
N GLY A 336 11.40 6.32 20.10
CA GLY A 336 11.18 7.78 20.20
C GLY A 336 11.29 8.53 18.87
N HIS A 337 11.46 7.82 17.75
CA HIS A 337 11.47 8.43 16.43
C HIS A 337 10.05 8.63 15.91
N ARG A 338 9.88 9.58 14.98
CA ARG A 338 8.65 9.84 14.23
C ARG A 338 8.56 8.93 13.01
N LEU A 339 7.34 8.50 12.70
CA LEU A 339 7.01 7.89 11.42
C LEU A 339 6.09 8.83 10.65
N ARG A 340 6.35 9.03 9.37
CA ARG A 340 5.52 9.84 8.47
C ARG A 340 4.97 8.98 7.34
N TYR A 341 3.73 9.24 6.98
CA TYR A 341 3.13 8.76 5.74
C TYR A 341 2.99 9.93 4.77
N THR A 342 3.43 9.74 3.53
CA THR A 342 3.28 10.73 2.45
C THR A 342 2.67 10.09 1.20
N PRO A 343 1.51 10.57 0.73
CA PRO A 343 0.90 10.06 -0.50
C PRO A 343 1.67 10.45 -1.76
N ASP A 344 2.54 11.47 -1.70
CA ASP A 344 3.38 11.90 -2.83
C ASP A 344 4.44 10.84 -3.21
N ALA A 345 4.81 9.97 -2.27
CA ALA A 345 5.69 8.82 -2.54
C ALA A 345 4.86 7.63 -3.03
N LEU A 346 4.52 7.61 -4.31
CA LEU A 346 3.66 6.61 -4.93
C LEU A 346 4.45 5.46 -5.56
N VAL A 347 3.99 4.25 -5.33
CA VAL A 347 4.34 3.06 -6.12
C VAL A 347 3.09 2.36 -6.64
N TRP A 348 3.18 1.81 -7.85
CA TRP A 348 2.19 0.96 -8.47
C TRP A 348 2.59 -0.49 -8.24
N HIS A 349 1.76 -1.24 -7.52
CA HIS A 349 2.06 -2.61 -7.10
C HIS A 349 1.27 -3.63 -7.93
N HIS A 350 1.96 -4.63 -8.46
CA HIS A 350 1.36 -5.76 -9.15
C HIS A 350 0.81 -6.77 -8.14
N HIS A 351 -0.49 -6.66 -7.83
CA HIS A 351 -1.17 -7.58 -6.93
C HIS A 351 -1.11 -9.03 -7.43
N ARG A 352 -1.24 -9.97 -6.52
CA ARG A 352 -1.31 -11.41 -6.82
C ARG A 352 -2.49 -11.69 -7.76
N GLU A 353 -2.25 -12.48 -8.79
CA GLU A 353 -3.19 -12.72 -9.89
C GLU A 353 -4.10 -13.92 -9.65
N THR A 354 -3.59 -14.94 -8.94
CA THR A 354 -4.32 -16.20 -8.77
C THR A 354 -5.09 -16.24 -7.46
N TRP A 355 -6.18 -17.04 -7.46
CA TRP A 355 -6.95 -17.29 -6.25
C TRP A 355 -6.12 -17.98 -5.15
N GLN A 356 -5.19 -18.86 -5.54
CA GLN A 356 -4.32 -19.54 -4.59
C GLN A 356 -3.37 -18.54 -3.90
N ASP A 357 -2.75 -17.65 -4.66
CA ASP A 357 -1.87 -16.61 -4.11
C ASP A 357 -2.62 -15.67 -3.15
N LEU A 358 -3.88 -15.30 -3.49
CA LEU A 358 -4.72 -14.50 -2.61
C LEU A 358 -5.05 -15.24 -1.28
N ARG A 359 -5.29 -16.55 -1.34
CA ARG A 359 -5.49 -17.38 -0.15
C ARG A 359 -4.24 -17.44 0.74
N ASP A 360 -3.09 -17.62 0.12
CA ASP A 360 -1.80 -17.68 0.82
C ASP A 360 -1.47 -16.32 1.45
N GLN A 361 -1.80 -15.23 0.75
CA GLN A 361 -1.66 -13.86 1.25
C GLN A 361 -2.60 -13.58 2.43
N ALA A 362 -3.87 -13.98 2.35
CA ALA A 362 -4.82 -13.84 3.46
C ALA A 362 -4.37 -14.59 4.71
N TYR A 363 -3.87 -15.81 4.54
CA TYR A 363 -3.27 -16.57 5.65
C TYR A 363 -2.02 -15.86 6.20
N GLY A 364 -1.14 -15.37 5.31
CA GLY A 364 0.08 -14.65 5.66
C GLY A 364 -0.17 -13.38 6.45
N TYR A 365 -1.22 -12.61 6.11
CA TYR A 365 -1.61 -11.41 6.85
C TYR A 365 -1.97 -11.73 8.30
N GLY A 366 -2.78 -12.77 8.53
CA GLY A 366 -3.10 -13.20 9.88
C GLY A 366 -1.88 -13.69 10.65
N ALA A 367 -1.05 -14.52 10.03
CA ALA A 367 0.17 -15.07 10.65
C ALA A 367 1.18 -13.95 10.97
N GLY A 368 1.47 -13.06 10.01
CA GLY A 368 2.38 -11.94 10.18
C GLY A 368 1.94 -10.97 11.28
N LEU A 369 0.64 -10.68 11.35
CA LEU A 369 0.07 -9.82 12.39
C LEU A 369 0.37 -10.34 13.80
N THR A 370 0.11 -11.59 14.07
CA THR A 370 0.32 -12.14 15.41
C THR A 370 1.77 -12.54 15.65
N ALA A 371 2.54 -12.85 14.60
CA ALA A 371 3.98 -13.07 14.69
C ALA A 371 4.72 -11.77 15.13
N TYR A 372 4.41 -10.61 14.53
CA TYR A 372 5.06 -9.36 14.96
C TYR A 372 4.67 -8.98 16.40
N LEU A 373 3.40 -9.18 16.81
CA LEU A 373 2.99 -8.96 18.21
C LEU A 373 3.76 -9.88 19.17
N THR A 374 3.97 -11.14 18.77
CA THR A 374 4.80 -12.08 19.52
C THR A 374 6.26 -11.62 19.58
N ALA A 375 6.80 -11.10 18.47
CA ALA A 375 8.14 -10.53 18.43
C ALA A 375 8.28 -9.34 19.40
N VAL A 376 7.29 -8.44 19.43
CA VAL A 376 7.22 -7.32 20.40
C VAL A 376 7.32 -7.85 21.83
N LEU A 377 6.49 -8.81 22.20
CA LEU A 377 6.45 -9.39 23.55
C LEU A 377 7.76 -10.10 23.92
N CYS A 378 8.33 -10.87 22.99
CA CYS A 378 9.57 -11.61 23.22
C CYS A 378 10.81 -10.72 23.32
N ARG A 379 10.83 -9.59 22.57
CA ARG A 379 12.00 -8.71 22.49
C ARG A 379 11.90 -7.52 23.44
N ARG A 380 10.69 -7.07 23.77
CA ARG A 380 10.40 -5.95 24.68
C ARG A 380 9.24 -6.28 25.63
N PRO A 381 9.46 -7.16 26.61
CA PRO A 381 8.39 -7.57 27.54
C PRO A 381 7.84 -6.39 28.36
N SER A 382 8.60 -5.29 28.51
CA SER A 382 8.13 -4.05 29.13
C SER A 382 6.92 -3.39 28.40
N LEU A 383 6.68 -3.74 27.15
CA LEU A 383 5.50 -3.27 26.40
C LEU A 383 4.24 -4.09 26.66
N LEU A 384 4.34 -5.22 27.39
CA LEU A 384 3.19 -6.08 27.71
C LEU A 384 2.05 -5.34 28.44
N PRO A 385 2.30 -4.50 29.46
CA PRO A 385 1.22 -3.75 30.11
C PRO A 385 0.51 -2.79 29.14
N ALA A 386 1.26 -2.11 28.27
CA ALA A 386 0.70 -1.21 27.27
C ALA A 386 -0.14 -1.95 26.23
N LEU A 387 0.28 -3.13 25.80
CA LEU A 387 -0.47 -3.98 24.88
C LEU A 387 -1.74 -4.52 25.52
N LEU A 388 -1.68 -5.01 26.77
CA LEU A 388 -2.84 -5.50 27.52
C LEU A 388 -3.88 -4.39 27.77
N ALA A 389 -3.45 -3.17 28.11
CA ALA A 389 -4.32 -2.03 28.28
C ALA A 389 -5.12 -1.66 27.01
N LYS A 390 -4.57 -1.98 25.83
CA LYS A 390 -5.22 -1.73 24.54
C LYS A 390 -6.03 -2.92 24.01
N LEU A 391 -5.90 -4.09 24.60
CA LEU A 391 -6.57 -5.31 24.14
C LEU A 391 -8.11 -5.19 24.05
N PRO A 392 -8.83 -4.59 25.03
CA PRO A 392 -10.29 -4.42 24.92
C PRO A 392 -10.70 -3.57 23.71
N ARG A 393 -9.93 -2.48 23.45
CA ARG A 393 -10.16 -1.62 22.28
C ARG A 393 -9.82 -2.35 20.98
N GLY A 394 -8.74 -3.15 20.96
CA GLY A 394 -8.36 -4.01 19.83
C GLY A 394 -9.44 -5.03 19.48
N LEU A 395 -10.02 -5.68 20.49
CA LEU A 395 -11.13 -6.62 20.29
C LEU A 395 -12.40 -5.92 19.79
N ALA A 396 -12.71 -4.74 20.32
CA ALA A 396 -13.83 -3.92 19.85
C ALA A 396 -13.62 -3.48 18.40
N HIS A 397 -12.43 -3.02 18.03
CA HIS A 397 -12.05 -2.64 16.67
C HIS A 397 -12.13 -3.83 15.71
N ALA A 398 -11.60 -4.99 16.08
CA ALA A 398 -11.70 -6.22 15.29
C ALA A 398 -13.16 -6.67 15.09
N ARG A 399 -14.02 -6.51 16.11
CA ARG A 399 -15.45 -6.77 15.99
C ARG A 399 -16.14 -5.75 15.08
N ALA A 400 -15.81 -4.46 15.20
CA ALA A 400 -16.36 -3.41 14.35
C ALA A 400 -16.01 -3.64 12.87
N ILE A 401 -14.75 -3.96 12.53
CA ILE A 401 -14.33 -4.33 11.17
C ILE A 401 -15.13 -5.55 10.66
N THR A 402 -15.46 -6.49 11.56
CA THR A 402 -16.22 -7.70 11.19
C THR A 402 -17.72 -7.43 11.09
N ALA A 403 -18.26 -6.47 11.86
CA ALA A 403 -19.68 -6.13 11.90
C ALA A 403 -20.09 -5.10 10.82
N HIS A 404 -19.17 -4.20 10.43
CA HIS A 404 -19.39 -3.20 9.37
C HIS A 404 -19.02 -3.71 7.97
N ARG A 405 -19.29 -4.99 7.71
CA ARG A 405 -19.37 -5.52 6.34
C ARG A 405 -20.82 -5.37 5.89
N PRO A 406 -21.21 -4.25 5.26
CA PRO A 406 -22.60 -4.08 4.84
C PRO A 406 -22.93 -5.12 3.77
N GLU A 407 -23.87 -5.96 4.10
CA GLU A 407 -24.81 -6.38 3.11
C GLU A 407 -25.60 -5.13 2.71
N GLU A 408 -25.37 -4.64 1.48
CA GLU A 408 -26.20 -3.65 0.80
C GLU A 408 -26.55 -2.36 1.56
N THR A 409 -25.76 -1.30 1.39
CA THR A 409 -26.30 0.07 1.14
C THR A 409 -25.17 0.98 0.69
N GLY A 410 -25.32 1.61 -0.48
CA GLY A 410 -24.40 2.57 -1.05
C GLY A 410 -24.42 3.92 -0.30
N ALA A 411 -23.57 4.05 0.68
CA ALA A 411 -23.16 5.34 1.22
C ALA A 411 -21.77 5.12 1.85
N GLY A 412 -20.73 5.32 1.06
CA GLY A 412 -19.34 5.29 1.52
C GLY A 412 -19.06 6.52 2.40
N THR A 413 -18.46 6.30 3.55
CA THR A 413 -17.88 7.37 4.36
C THR A 413 -16.73 8.01 3.57
N PRO A 414 -16.62 9.35 3.49
CA PRO A 414 -15.53 10.01 2.79
C PRO A 414 -14.18 9.61 3.39
N GLY A 415 -13.29 9.01 2.59
CA GLY A 415 -11.92 8.71 2.99
C GLY A 415 -11.49 7.23 2.99
N THR A 416 -12.40 6.25 2.85
CA THR A 416 -12.05 4.84 2.68
C THR A 416 -12.55 4.35 1.32
N HIS A 417 -11.67 4.41 0.33
CA HIS A 417 -11.98 3.99 -1.04
C HIS A 417 -11.87 2.46 -1.16
N GLY A 418 -12.94 1.76 -0.76
CA GLY A 418 -13.17 0.39 -1.21
C GLY A 418 -13.77 0.41 -2.61
N THR A 419 -13.16 -0.27 -3.57
CA THR A 419 -13.76 -0.56 -4.87
C THR A 419 -15.10 -1.29 -4.64
N HIS A 420 -16.17 -0.81 -5.26
CA HIS A 420 -17.57 -1.20 -5.00
C HIS A 420 -17.81 -2.68 -4.67
N GLY A 421 -18.37 -2.94 -3.48
CA GLY A 421 -19.43 -3.93 -3.26
C GLY A 421 -19.14 -5.41 -3.44
N HIS A 422 -17.88 -5.86 -3.60
CA HIS A 422 -17.57 -7.27 -3.57
C HIS A 422 -17.24 -7.72 -2.16
N PRO A 423 -18.14 -8.41 -1.46
CA PRO A 423 -17.92 -8.83 -0.09
C PRO A 423 -16.70 -9.77 -0.04
N TRP A 424 -15.78 -9.49 0.88
CA TRP A 424 -14.65 -10.38 1.16
C TRP A 424 -15.16 -11.78 1.52
N PRO A 425 -14.73 -12.83 0.79
CA PRO A 425 -15.23 -14.17 1.04
C PRO A 425 -14.94 -14.66 2.45
N LEU A 426 -15.93 -15.25 3.10
CA LEU A 426 -15.77 -15.83 4.44
C LEU A 426 -14.65 -16.88 4.52
N SER A 427 -14.36 -17.57 3.42
CA SER A 427 -13.25 -18.51 3.32
C SER A 427 -11.89 -17.84 3.54
N LEU A 428 -11.69 -16.63 3.00
CA LEU A 428 -10.46 -15.84 3.19
C LEU A 428 -10.36 -15.32 4.63
N SER A 429 -11.47 -14.84 5.21
CA SER A 429 -11.51 -14.44 6.62
C SER A 429 -11.19 -15.59 7.58
N ARG A 430 -11.61 -16.82 7.24
CA ARG A 430 -11.26 -18.02 8.01
C ARG A 430 -9.76 -18.34 7.90
N LEU A 431 -9.17 -18.14 6.71
CA LEU A 431 -7.73 -18.31 6.51
C LEU A 431 -6.92 -17.30 7.31
N GLU A 432 -7.30 -16.01 7.28
CA GLU A 432 -6.71 -14.98 8.13
C GLU A 432 -6.71 -15.37 9.62
N ARG A 433 -7.89 -15.80 10.14
CA ARG A 433 -8.00 -16.24 11.54
C ARG A 433 -7.12 -17.44 11.85
N ARG A 434 -7.03 -18.41 10.93
CA ARG A 434 -6.09 -19.54 11.08
C ARG A 434 -4.65 -19.08 11.09
N GLY A 435 -4.30 -18.11 10.24
CA GLY A 435 -3.00 -17.46 10.26
C GLY A 435 -2.73 -16.79 11.61
N MET A 436 -3.69 -16.03 12.14
CA MET A 436 -3.56 -15.39 13.47
C MET A 436 -3.28 -16.42 14.59
N LEU A 437 -3.92 -17.57 14.55
CA LEU A 437 -3.67 -18.62 15.55
C LEU A 437 -2.26 -19.26 15.37
N TYR A 438 -1.78 -19.32 14.14
CA TYR A 438 -0.47 -19.91 13.82
C TYR A 438 0.70 -18.98 14.07
N GLY A 439 0.54 -17.65 13.92
CA GLY A 439 1.63 -16.68 13.93
C GLY A 439 2.58 -16.78 15.13
N PRO A 440 2.11 -16.92 16.38
CA PRO A 440 3.00 -17.12 17.54
C PRO A 440 3.87 -18.37 17.42
N LEU A 441 3.31 -19.48 16.95
CA LEU A 441 4.05 -20.72 16.69
C LEU A 441 5.02 -20.55 15.53
N GLY A 442 4.59 -19.86 14.46
CA GLY A 442 5.43 -19.53 13.30
C GLY A 442 6.65 -18.72 13.71
N TYR A 443 6.45 -17.68 14.53
CA TYR A 443 7.55 -16.88 15.08
C TYR A 443 8.49 -17.73 15.95
N ALA A 444 7.94 -18.55 16.85
CA ALA A 444 8.72 -19.44 17.71
C ALA A 444 9.58 -20.42 16.88
N ARG A 445 8.99 -21.03 15.86
CA ARG A 445 9.72 -21.92 14.93
C ARG A 445 10.82 -21.20 14.17
N ALA A 446 10.55 -19.98 13.66
CA ALA A 446 11.55 -19.19 12.97
C ALA A 446 12.71 -18.79 13.90
N ARG A 447 12.42 -18.50 15.17
CA ARG A 447 13.41 -18.01 16.12
C ARG A 447 14.27 -19.11 16.76
N TRP A 448 13.69 -20.28 17.02
CA TRP A 448 14.33 -21.36 17.79
C TRP A 448 14.43 -22.69 17.04
N GLY A 449 13.76 -22.83 15.90
CA GLY A 449 13.75 -24.07 15.12
C GLY A 449 14.95 -24.32 14.22
N SER A 450 15.85 -23.34 14.09
CA SER A 450 17.06 -23.38 13.25
C SER A 450 18.36 -23.54 14.08
N ARG A 451 18.27 -24.15 15.27
CA ARG A 451 19.44 -24.52 16.08
C ARG A 451 19.75 -25.99 15.94
#